data_e0e6ba211c43426ff2b9fd1a915852cf
#
_entry.id   e0e6ba211c43426ff2b9fd1a915852cf
#
_cell.length_a   1.000
_cell.length_b   1.000
_cell.length_c   1.000
_cell.angle_alpha   90.00
_cell.angle_beta   90.00
_cell.angle_gamma   90.00
#
_symmetry.space_group_name_H-M   'P 1'
#
loop_
_entity.id
_entity.type
_entity.pdbx_description
1 polymer ?
#
loop_
_entity_poly.entity_id
_entity_poly.type
_entity_poly.pdbx_seq_one_letter_code
_entity_poly.pdbx_strand_id
1 'polypeptide(L)'
;MSQKKNRIQKKPKSEIKLAEERFQSCVTKRNAFNDEARSFRDERNALHDQRNKVMEEIMKYREEMKSNTDTKAKHQSVRNDAQEKARRLIDLKQQKRKGKKGAKTLKDTVQALHSEILSLERRRETTEMPIAKEREIMEKLTILRRSLADQKESLSDEEELHAEVSEIDTKIDSQFSKADEEHKSVVNLAKLNKKLYKKVSALMKEASHLSTEADKKHKEFVDIRKKADNQHSKAMEMLETLRTHRKTANEERQARWKVVKDHRKNIKKELYDPKKLDSVADDALQQLMSGGKINL
;
A
#
# COMPACT_ATOMS: atom_id res chain seq x y z
N MET A 1 79.96 1.22 -1.34
CA MET A 1 79.52 1.48 -2.75
C MET A 1 78.13 2.08 -2.71
N SER A 2 78.01 3.39 -2.87
CA SER A 2 76.76 4.16 -2.78
C SER A 2 76.15 4.30 -4.20
N GLN A 3 75.00 3.66 -4.43
CA GLN A 3 74.27 3.81 -5.68
C GLN A 3 73.51 5.16 -5.68
N LYS A 4 74.05 6.14 -6.40
CA LYS A 4 73.33 7.36 -6.77
C LYS A 4 72.14 7.02 -7.66
N LYS A 5 70.93 7.04 -7.08
CA LYS A 5 69.67 6.99 -7.83
C LYS A 5 69.61 8.22 -8.74
N ASN A 6 69.75 8.02 -10.06
CA ASN A 6 69.50 9.02 -11.10
C ASN A 6 68.02 9.48 -10.97
N ARG A 7 67.80 10.62 -10.37
CA ARG A 7 66.54 11.34 -10.37
C ARG A 7 66.37 11.91 -11.80
N ILE A 8 65.62 11.23 -12.63
CA ILE A 8 65.22 11.77 -13.95
C ILE A 8 64.47 13.09 -13.68
N GLN A 9 65.11 14.20 -13.96
CA GLN A 9 64.47 15.53 -13.89
C GLN A 9 63.43 15.55 -15.03
N LYS A 10 62.15 15.41 -14.65
CA LYS A 10 60.98 15.57 -15.57
C LYS A 10 61.06 16.98 -16.16
N LYS A 11 61.26 17.13 -17.46
CA LYS A 11 61.18 18.43 -18.15
C LYS A 11 59.87 19.13 -17.73
N PRO A 12 59.89 20.48 -17.52
CA PRO A 12 58.68 21.21 -17.14
C PRO A 12 57.61 20.98 -18.24
N LYS A 13 56.45 20.50 -17.80
CA LYS A 13 55.31 20.28 -18.71
C LYS A 13 54.88 21.64 -19.26
N SER A 14 54.60 21.73 -20.57
CA SER A 14 54.08 22.97 -21.15
C SER A 14 52.75 23.32 -20.41
N GLU A 15 52.48 24.60 -20.22
CA GLU A 15 51.26 25.10 -19.50
C GLU A 15 49.98 24.53 -20.12
N ILE A 16 49.93 24.34 -21.43
CA ILE A 16 48.85 23.72 -22.15
C ILE A 16 48.63 22.28 -21.69
N LYS A 17 49.70 21.47 -21.58
CA LYS A 17 49.58 20.07 -21.15
C LYS A 17 49.10 19.97 -19.70
N LEU A 18 49.55 20.87 -18.87
CA LEU A 18 49.11 20.92 -17.45
C LEU A 18 47.66 21.34 -17.31
N ALA A 19 47.20 22.26 -18.14
CA ALA A 19 45.76 22.62 -18.21
C ALA A 19 44.90 21.49 -18.79
N GLU A 20 45.37 20.74 -19.77
CA GLU A 20 44.71 19.54 -20.32
C GLU A 20 44.58 18.43 -19.27
N GLU A 21 45.64 18.13 -18.51
CA GLU A 21 45.61 17.13 -17.44
C GLU A 21 44.62 17.53 -16.33
N ARG A 22 44.57 18.82 -15.93
CA ARG A 22 43.59 19.33 -14.98
C ARG A 22 42.16 19.24 -15.50
N PHE A 23 41.94 19.62 -16.75
CA PHE A 23 40.63 19.49 -17.40
C PHE A 23 40.16 18.03 -17.40
N GLN A 24 41.01 17.12 -17.88
CA GLN A 24 40.70 15.69 -17.91
C GLN A 24 40.43 15.13 -16.51
N SER A 25 41.20 15.53 -15.50
CA SER A 25 40.96 15.15 -14.10
C SER A 25 39.60 15.63 -13.59
N CYS A 26 39.17 16.85 -13.92
CA CYS A 26 37.84 17.35 -13.55
C CYS A 26 36.72 16.58 -14.28
N VAL A 27 36.93 16.26 -15.57
CA VAL A 27 35.94 15.47 -16.35
C VAL A 27 35.80 14.04 -15.80
N THR A 28 36.94 13.37 -15.50
CA THR A 28 36.89 12.02 -14.91
C THR A 28 36.23 12.00 -13.56
N LYS A 29 36.52 12.97 -12.68
CA LYS A 29 35.84 13.10 -11.39
C LYS A 29 34.35 13.38 -11.53
N ARG A 30 33.96 14.27 -12.46
CA ARG A 30 32.56 14.54 -12.78
C ARG A 30 31.83 13.27 -13.24
N ASN A 31 32.46 12.50 -14.13
CA ASN A 31 31.88 11.26 -14.64
C ASN A 31 31.71 10.23 -13.53
N ALA A 32 32.73 10.06 -12.67
CA ALA A 32 32.66 9.17 -11.52
C ALA A 32 31.49 9.56 -10.57
N PHE A 33 31.33 10.86 -10.26
CA PHE A 33 30.19 11.31 -9.45
C PHE A 33 28.86 11.15 -10.16
N ASN A 34 28.80 11.30 -11.49
CA ASN A 34 27.56 11.02 -12.23
C ASN A 34 27.19 9.55 -12.20
N ASP A 35 28.16 8.64 -12.29
CA ASP A 35 27.92 7.20 -12.21
C ASP A 35 27.49 6.80 -10.80
N GLU A 36 28.11 7.35 -9.77
CA GLU A 36 27.67 7.19 -8.37
C GLU A 36 26.25 7.74 -8.15
N ALA A 37 25.93 8.90 -8.70
CA ALA A 37 24.58 9.48 -8.64
C ALA A 37 23.54 8.59 -9.35
N ARG A 38 23.91 7.96 -10.46
CA ARG A 38 23.04 6.99 -11.14
C ARG A 38 22.76 5.79 -10.25
N SER A 39 23.78 5.24 -9.57
CA SER A 39 23.60 4.14 -8.63
C SER A 39 22.61 4.49 -7.53
N PHE A 40 22.77 5.63 -6.85
CA PHE A 40 21.82 6.08 -5.80
C PHE A 40 20.41 6.31 -6.33
N ARG A 41 20.27 6.84 -7.54
CA ARG A 41 18.96 6.98 -8.20
C ARG A 41 18.31 5.62 -8.44
N ASP A 42 19.09 4.66 -8.91
CA ASP A 42 18.57 3.34 -9.25
C ASP A 42 18.22 2.55 -7.97
N GLU A 43 19.02 2.66 -6.91
CA GLU A 43 18.69 2.14 -5.57
C GLU A 43 17.40 2.76 -5.02
N ARG A 44 17.27 4.09 -5.09
CA ARG A 44 16.04 4.77 -4.69
C ARG A 44 14.82 4.28 -5.47
N ASN A 45 14.94 4.12 -6.79
CA ASN A 45 13.85 3.65 -7.62
C ASN A 45 13.46 2.20 -7.26
N ALA A 46 14.44 1.33 -7.00
CA ALA A 46 14.18 -0.03 -6.53
C ALA A 46 13.41 -0.06 -5.20
N LEU A 47 13.77 0.83 -4.25
CA LEU A 47 13.03 0.98 -2.99
C LEU A 47 11.59 1.48 -3.20
N HIS A 48 11.39 2.42 -4.14
CA HIS A 48 10.04 2.87 -4.51
C HIS A 48 9.21 1.75 -5.15
N ASP A 49 9.81 0.92 -6.00
CA ASP A 49 9.12 -0.23 -6.60
C ASP A 49 8.74 -1.27 -5.55
N GLN A 50 9.62 -1.55 -4.60
CA GLN A 50 9.31 -2.42 -3.46
C GLN A 50 8.17 -1.83 -2.61
N ARG A 51 8.24 -0.54 -2.28
CA ARG A 51 7.16 0.16 -1.56
C ARG A 51 5.83 0.08 -2.31
N ASN A 52 5.83 0.26 -3.62
CA ASN A 52 4.63 0.20 -4.44
C ASN A 52 3.99 -1.20 -4.40
N LYS A 53 4.78 -2.28 -4.47
CA LYS A 53 4.30 -3.66 -4.31
C LYS A 53 3.64 -3.87 -2.94
N VAL A 54 4.28 -3.40 -1.86
CA VAL A 54 3.70 -3.45 -0.51
C VAL A 54 2.40 -2.65 -0.43
N MET A 55 2.33 -1.49 -1.08
CA MET A 55 1.10 -0.68 -1.14
C MET A 55 -0.03 -1.37 -1.90
N GLU A 56 0.26 -2.09 -2.97
CA GLU A 56 -0.72 -2.91 -3.69
C GLU A 56 -1.30 -4.02 -2.80
N GLU A 57 -0.46 -4.68 -2.01
CA GLU A 57 -0.93 -5.68 -1.03
C GLU A 57 -1.81 -5.05 0.05
N ILE A 58 -1.44 -3.87 0.56
CA ILE A 58 -2.25 -3.11 1.50
C ILE A 58 -3.62 -2.79 0.90
N MET A 59 -3.67 -2.38 -0.36
CA MET A 59 -4.93 -2.09 -1.06
C MET A 59 -5.82 -3.31 -1.15
N LYS A 60 -5.27 -4.48 -1.54
CA LYS A 60 -6.01 -5.76 -1.58
C LYS A 60 -6.61 -6.13 -0.22
N TYR A 61 -5.80 -6.06 0.85
CA TYR A 61 -6.31 -6.35 2.20
C TYR A 61 -7.35 -5.35 2.69
N ARG A 62 -7.24 -4.06 2.34
CA ARG A 62 -8.26 -3.05 2.66
C ARG A 62 -9.57 -3.31 1.93
N GLU A 63 -9.51 -3.74 0.69
CA GLU A 63 -10.68 -4.09 -0.10
C GLU A 63 -11.38 -5.34 0.46
N GLU A 64 -10.61 -6.37 0.86
CA GLU A 64 -11.11 -7.54 1.57
C GLU A 64 -11.76 -7.15 2.91
N MET A 65 -11.14 -6.27 3.70
CA MET A 65 -11.72 -5.76 4.94
C MET A 65 -13.02 -5.00 4.71
N LYS A 66 -13.13 -4.22 3.65
CA LYS A 66 -14.36 -3.52 3.28
C LYS A 66 -15.46 -4.51 2.93
N SER A 67 -15.20 -5.47 2.07
CA SER A 67 -16.14 -6.55 1.72
C SER A 67 -16.61 -7.32 2.95
N ASN A 68 -15.69 -7.69 3.84
CA ASN A 68 -16.01 -8.35 5.11
C ASN A 68 -16.85 -7.45 6.05
N THR A 69 -16.66 -6.15 6.01
CA THR A 69 -17.46 -5.21 6.80
C THR A 69 -18.87 -5.10 6.26
N ASP A 70 -19.03 -5.06 4.94
CA ASP A 70 -20.34 -5.02 4.28
C ASP A 70 -21.13 -6.32 4.53
N THR A 71 -20.47 -7.47 4.42
CA THR A 71 -21.08 -8.78 4.73
C THR A 71 -21.42 -8.89 6.21
N LYS A 72 -20.56 -8.42 7.10
CA LYS A 72 -20.84 -8.35 8.55
C LYS A 72 -22.07 -7.50 8.85
N ALA A 73 -22.24 -6.36 8.16
CA ALA A 73 -23.42 -5.49 8.34
C ALA A 73 -24.71 -6.21 7.93
N LYS A 74 -24.68 -6.98 6.82
CA LYS A 74 -25.81 -7.81 6.37
C LYS A 74 -26.18 -8.87 7.40
N HIS A 75 -25.21 -9.62 7.92
CA HIS A 75 -25.44 -10.61 8.97
C HIS A 75 -25.95 -9.97 10.28
N GLN A 76 -25.47 -8.77 10.61
CA GLN A 76 -26.00 -8.01 11.78
C GLN A 76 -27.46 -7.61 11.58
N SER A 77 -27.84 -7.17 10.39
CA SER A 77 -29.23 -6.84 10.07
C SER A 77 -30.14 -8.07 10.23
N VAL A 78 -29.77 -9.19 9.57
CA VAL A 78 -30.55 -10.43 9.66
C VAL A 78 -30.68 -10.93 11.11
N ARG A 79 -29.59 -10.87 11.88
CA ARG A 79 -29.62 -11.21 13.31
C ARG A 79 -30.59 -10.32 14.09
N ASN A 80 -30.52 -8.99 13.86
CA ASN A 80 -31.38 -8.05 14.56
C ASN A 80 -32.87 -8.28 14.21
N ASP A 81 -33.16 -8.53 12.93
CA ASP A 81 -34.52 -8.84 12.45
C ASP A 81 -35.06 -10.13 13.10
N ALA A 82 -34.22 -11.16 13.19
CA ALA A 82 -34.58 -12.42 13.85
C ALA A 82 -34.83 -12.20 15.34
N GLN A 83 -33.99 -11.43 16.05
CA GLN A 83 -34.18 -11.08 17.45
C GLN A 83 -35.45 -10.25 17.68
N GLU A 84 -35.78 -9.31 16.80
CA GLU A 84 -36.99 -8.52 16.86
C GLU A 84 -38.24 -9.39 16.68
N LYS A 85 -38.22 -10.30 15.68
CA LYS A 85 -39.31 -11.27 15.49
C LYS A 85 -39.49 -12.17 16.71
N ALA A 86 -38.38 -12.67 17.30
CA ALA A 86 -38.45 -13.45 18.51
C ALA A 86 -39.07 -12.67 19.68
N ARG A 87 -38.68 -11.39 19.86
CA ARG A 87 -39.28 -10.52 20.91
C ARG A 87 -40.78 -10.34 20.69
N ARG A 88 -41.22 -10.02 19.47
CA ARG A 88 -42.66 -9.89 19.15
C ARG A 88 -43.44 -11.17 19.43
N LEU A 89 -42.87 -12.35 19.14
CA LEU A 89 -43.48 -13.62 19.49
C LEU A 89 -43.54 -13.87 21.01
N ILE A 90 -42.54 -13.48 21.75
CA ILE A 90 -42.52 -13.55 23.22
C ILE A 90 -43.63 -12.66 23.82
N ASP A 91 -43.76 -11.44 23.30
CA ASP A 91 -44.82 -10.50 23.76
C ASP A 91 -46.21 -11.08 23.47
N LEU A 92 -46.42 -11.65 22.28
CA LEU A 92 -47.65 -12.31 21.90
C LEU A 92 -47.94 -13.53 22.80
N LYS A 93 -46.93 -14.35 23.12
CA LYS A 93 -47.02 -15.45 24.08
C LYS A 93 -47.46 -14.96 25.49
N GLN A 94 -46.88 -13.84 25.96
CA GLN A 94 -47.22 -13.27 27.26
C GLN A 94 -48.65 -12.74 27.28
N GLN A 95 -49.10 -12.09 26.19
CA GLN A 95 -50.50 -11.61 26.08
C GLN A 95 -51.47 -12.78 26.12
N LYS A 96 -51.24 -13.87 25.38
CA LYS A 96 -52.06 -15.07 25.41
C LYS A 96 -52.08 -15.74 26.76
N ARG A 97 -50.97 -15.74 27.53
CA ARG A 97 -50.88 -16.29 28.86
C ARG A 97 -51.54 -15.40 29.93
N LYS A 98 -51.53 -14.06 29.81
CA LYS A 98 -52.16 -13.13 30.78
C LYS A 98 -53.68 -13.20 30.73
N GLY A 99 -54.25 -13.63 29.60
CA GLY A 99 -55.68 -13.76 29.43
C GLY A 99 -56.32 -14.88 30.26
N LYS A 100 -55.53 -15.85 30.72
CA LYS A 100 -56.10 -17.01 31.49
C LYS A 100 -55.06 -17.49 32.55
N LYS A 101 -55.23 -17.05 33.77
CA LYS A 101 -54.61 -17.65 34.97
C LYS A 101 -55.57 -18.72 35.50
N GLY A 102 -55.32 -20.01 35.30
CA GLY A 102 -56.14 -21.04 35.94
C GLY A 102 -56.06 -22.47 35.46
N ALA A 103 -55.23 -22.80 34.44
CA ALA A 103 -55.26 -24.09 33.75
C ALA A 103 -55.06 -25.35 34.62
N LYS A 104 -54.21 -25.28 35.65
CA LYS A 104 -54.04 -26.44 36.56
C LYS A 104 -55.26 -26.69 37.45
N THR A 105 -55.96 -25.64 37.90
CA THR A 105 -57.19 -25.73 38.70
C THR A 105 -58.38 -26.28 37.91
N LEU A 106 -58.51 -26.00 36.63
CA LEU A 106 -59.63 -26.46 35.80
C LEU A 106 -59.55 -27.99 35.58
N LYS A 107 -58.40 -28.54 35.33
CA LYS A 107 -58.24 -29.99 35.13
C LYS A 107 -58.59 -30.76 36.42
N ASP A 108 -58.16 -30.25 37.56
CA ASP A 108 -58.44 -30.83 38.89
C ASP A 108 -59.93 -30.68 39.23
N THR A 109 -60.57 -29.54 38.87
CA THR A 109 -61.99 -29.32 39.10
C THR A 109 -62.90 -30.20 38.25
N VAL A 110 -62.54 -30.40 36.92
CA VAL A 110 -63.22 -31.34 36.03
C VAL A 110 -63.16 -32.78 36.58
N GLN A 111 -61.96 -33.16 37.09
CA GLN A 111 -61.76 -34.48 37.64
C GLN A 111 -62.53 -34.69 38.95
N ALA A 112 -62.63 -33.67 39.85
CA ALA A 112 -63.40 -33.69 41.04
C ALA A 112 -64.91 -33.79 40.75
N LEU A 113 -65.46 -32.95 39.82
CA LEU A 113 -66.83 -33.02 39.39
C LEU A 113 -67.22 -34.37 38.78
N HIS A 114 -66.30 -34.94 37.95
CA HIS A 114 -66.52 -36.24 37.37
C HIS A 114 -66.62 -37.33 38.45
N SER A 115 -65.73 -37.30 39.48
CA SER A 115 -65.73 -38.24 40.54
C SER A 115 -66.96 -38.09 41.45
N GLU A 116 -67.47 -36.88 41.64
CA GLU A 116 -68.68 -36.59 42.38
C GLU A 116 -69.91 -37.08 41.65
N ILE A 117 -70.02 -36.88 40.34
CA ILE A 117 -71.11 -37.42 39.51
C ILE A 117 -71.16 -38.95 39.64
N LEU A 118 -69.96 -39.63 39.41
CA LEU A 118 -69.90 -41.10 39.55
C LEU A 118 -70.32 -41.57 40.97
N SER A 119 -69.99 -40.85 42.02
CA SER A 119 -70.37 -41.24 43.38
C SER A 119 -71.89 -41.13 43.63
N LEU A 120 -72.52 -40.06 43.09
CA LEU A 120 -73.96 -39.89 43.14
C LEU A 120 -74.73 -40.90 42.26
N GLU A 121 -74.22 -41.23 41.10
CA GLU A 121 -74.79 -42.26 40.25
C GLU A 121 -74.71 -43.61 40.86
N ARG A 122 -73.57 -44.03 41.47
CA ARG A 122 -73.49 -45.29 42.24
C ARG A 122 -74.43 -45.30 43.43
N ARG A 123 -74.57 -44.19 44.16
CA ARG A 123 -75.45 -44.10 45.31
C ARG A 123 -76.92 -44.25 44.90
N ARG A 124 -77.33 -43.72 43.75
CA ARG A 124 -78.64 -43.91 43.15
C ARG A 124 -78.95 -45.36 42.78
N GLU A 125 -77.92 -46.05 42.23
CA GLU A 125 -78.05 -47.44 41.76
C GLU A 125 -77.96 -48.49 42.83
N THR A 126 -77.23 -48.22 43.92
CA THR A 126 -76.99 -49.21 45.03
C THR A 126 -77.81 -49.03 46.20
N THR A 127 -78.53 -47.93 46.42
CA THR A 127 -79.27 -47.65 47.65
C THR A 127 -80.76 -47.43 47.40
N GLU A 128 -81.61 -48.24 48.00
CA GLU A 128 -83.09 -47.99 48.00
C GLU A 128 -83.41 -46.65 48.76
N MET A 129 -84.04 -45.71 48.08
CA MET A 129 -84.29 -44.40 48.59
C MET A 129 -85.77 -43.96 48.37
N PRO A 130 -86.35 -43.10 49.27
CA PRO A 130 -87.64 -42.49 49.01
C PRO A 130 -87.61 -41.62 47.75
N ILE A 131 -88.70 -41.64 46.96
CA ILE A 131 -88.83 -40.92 45.67
C ILE A 131 -88.45 -39.44 45.75
N ALA A 132 -88.69 -38.79 46.92
CA ALA A 132 -88.31 -37.40 47.10
C ALA A 132 -86.74 -37.18 47.07
N LYS A 133 -86.00 -38.11 47.70
CA LYS A 133 -84.53 -38.06 47.70
C LYS A 133 -83.95 -38.45 46.36
N GLU A 134 -84.61 -39.32 45.63
CA GLU A 134 -84.18 -39.67 44.25
C GLU A 134 -84.34 -38.46 43.32
N ARG A 135 -85.37 -37.67 43.43
CA ARG A 135 -85.53 -36.41 42.65
C ARG A 135 -84.43 -35.40 42.97
N GLU A 136 -84.12 -35.19 44.28
CA GLU A 136 -82.99 -34.34 44.67
C GLU A 136 -81.66 -34.74 44.07
N ILE A 137 -81.36 -36.03 44.03
CA ILE A 137 -80.13 -36.56 43.37
C ILE A 137 -80.14 -36.37 41.89
N MET A 138 -81.27 -36.52 41.19
CA MET A 138 -81.44 -36.27 39.81
C MET A 138 -81.27 -34.80 39.45
N GLU A 139 -81.78 -33.89 40.23
CA GLU A 139 -81.57 -32.45 40.08
C GLU A 139 -80.12 -32.09 40.27
N LYS A 140 -79.44 -32.60 41.31
CA LYS A 140 -78.01 -32.38 41.58
C LYS A 140 -77.17 -32.97 40.43
N LEU A 141 -77.47 -34.16 39.94
CA LEU A 141 -76.79 -34.75 38.82
C LEU A 141 -76.92 -33.91 37.49
N THR A 142 -78.14 -33.33 37.32
CA THR A 142 -78.38 -32.48 36.14
C THR A 142 -77.53 -31.19 36.18
N ILE A 143 -77.45 -30.56 37.37
CA ILE A 143 -76.63 -29.36 37.56
C ILE A 143 -75.18 -29.66 37.47
N LEU A 144 -74.67 -30.76 38.08
CA LEU A 144 -73.25 -31.17 37.98
C LEU A 144 -72.83 -31.57 36.59
N ARG A 145 -73.68 -32.28 35.84
CA ARG A 145 -73.42 -32.64 34.46
C ARG A 145 -73.35 -31.40 33.56
N ARG A 146 -74.20 -30.39 33.78
CA ARG A 146 -74.18 -29.10 33.08
C ARG A 146 -72.88 -28.37 33.39
N SER A 147 -72.51 -28.23 34.68
CA SER A 147 -71.28 -27.64 35.13
C SER A 147 -70.01 -28.39 34.56
N LEU A 148 -70.06 -29.73 34.47
CA LEU A 148 -69.01 -30.54 33.90
C LEU A 148 -68.86 -30.28 32.37
N ALA A 149 -70.01 -30.11 31.65
CA ALA A 149 -69.96 -29.80 30.24
C ALA A 149 -69.32 -28.41 29.97
N ASP A 150 -69.74 -27.37 30.72
CA ASP A 150 -69.19 -26.02 30.60
C ASP A 150 -67.68 -25.98 30.94
N GLN A 151 -67.26 -26.76 31.96
CA GLN A 151 -65.83 -26.82 32.34
C GLN A 151 -64.98 -27.68 31.34
N LYS A 152 -65.58 -28.73 30.71
CA LYS A 152 -64.89 -29.45 29.63
C LYS A 152 -64.70 -28.61 28.38
N GLU A 153 -65.68 -27.79 28.01
CA GLU A 153 -65.53 -26.82 26.91
C GLU A 153 -64.41 -25.82 27.21
N SER A 154 -64.36 -25.23 28.43
CA SER A 154 -63.30 -24.38 28.86
C SER A 154 -61.92 -25.06 28.88
N LEU A 155 -61.86 -26.36 29.22
CA LEU A 155 -60.63 -27.15 29.18
C LEU A 155 -60.12 -27.40 27.74
N SER A 156 -61.06 -27.66 26.81
CA SER A 156 -60.75 -27.80 25.39
C SER A 156 -60.15 -26.54 24.82
N ASP A 157 -60.73 -25.39 25.16
CA ASP A 157 -60.20 -24.05 24.76
C ASP A 157 -58.77 -23.81 25.32
N GLU A 158 -58.50 -24.32 26.52
CA GLU A 158 -57.15 -24.20 27.13
C GLU A 158 -56.14 -25.14 26.47
N GLU A 159 -56.54 -26.38 26.09
CA GLU A 159 -55.66 -27.31 25.39
C GLU A 159 -55.31 -26.79 24.02
N GLU A 160 -56.25 -26.20 23.27
CA GLU A 160 -56.00 -25.52 22.00
C GLU A 160 -55.04 -24.34 22.19
N LEU A 161 -55.23 -23.53 23.23
CA LEU A 161 -54.34 -22.41 23.54
C LEU A 161 -52.92 -22.88 23.93
N HIS A 162 -52.79 -24.03 24.63
CA HIS A 162 -51.54 -24.64 24.95
C HIS A 162 -50.81 -25.15 23.68
N ALA A 163 -51.55 -25.73 22.73
CA ALA A 163 -50.99 -26.12 21.42
C ALA A 163 -50.47 -24.89 20.67
N GLU A 164 -51.27 -23.83 20.57
CA GLU A 164 -50.84 -22.55 19.94
C GLU A 164 -49.62 -21.94 20.63
N VAL A 165 -49.53 -21.95 21.93
CA VAL A 165 -48.38 -21.45 22.70
C VAL A 165 -47.13 -22.31 22.43
N SER A 166 -47.31 -23.64 22.31
CA SER A 166 -46.22 -24.55 21.96
C SER A 166 -45.69 -24.27 20.55
N GLU A 167 -46.54 -24.01 19.57
CA GLU A 167 -46.14 -23.58 18.22
C GLU A 167 -45.39 -22.24 18.24
N ILE A 168 -45.83 -21.29 19.08
CA ILE A 168 -45.11 -20.02 19.25
C ILE A 168 -43.71 -20.26 19.82
N ASP A 169 -43.58 -21.19 20.82
CA ASP A 169 -42.29 -21.53 21.39
C ASP A 169 -41.32 -22.12 20.35
N THR A 170 -41.75 -23.06 19.51
CA THR A 170 -40.94 -23.59 18.44
C THR A 170 -40.52 -22.52 17.43
N LYS A 171 -41.39 -21.56 17.13
CA LYS A 171 -41.07 -20.41 16.26
C LYS A 171 -40.04 -19.47 16.94
N ILE A 172 -40.16 -19.22 18.23
CA ILE A 172 -39.20 -18.44 19.02
C ILE A 172 -37.81 -19.12 18.96
N ASP A 173 -37.75 -20.40 19.26
CA ASP A 173 -36.49 -21.16 19.27
C ASP A 173 -35.82 -21.17 17.87
N SER A 174 -36.63 -21.27 16.81
CA SER A 174 -36.12 -21.20 15.43
C SER A 174 -35.52 -19.82 15.11
N GLN A 175 -36.13 -18.73 15.59
CA GLN A 175 -35.60 -17.37 15.40
C GLN A 175 -34.33 -17.12 16.21
N PHE A 176 -34.22 -17.62 17.42
CA PHE A 176 -33.00 -17.54 18.22
C PHE A 176 -31.87 -18.37 17.63
N SER A 177 -32.15 -19.58 17.15
CA SER A 177 -31.16 -20.40 16.46
C SER A 177 -30.59 -19.68 15.23
N LYS A 178 -31.46 -19.08 14.40
CA LYS A 178 -31.01 -18.25 13.26
C LYS A 178 -30.18 -17.06 13.72
N ALA A 179 -30.60 -16.37 14.78
CA ALA A 179 -29.84 -15.22 15.33
C ALA A 179 -28.46 -15.64 15.82
N ASP A 180 -28.34 -16.81 16.44
CA ASP A 180 -27.07 -17.35 16.93
C ASP A 180 -26.12 -17.77 15.79
N GLU A 181 -26.63 -18.35 14.72
CA GLU A 181 -25.85 -18.67 13.51
C GLU A 181 -25.30 -17.38 12.88
N GLU A 182 -26.15 -16.38 12.71
CA GLU A 182 -25.76 -15.08 12.17
C GLU A 182 -24.76 -14.36 13.10
N HIS A 183 -24.93 -14.48 14.42
CA HIS A 183 -23.98 -13.94 15.39
C HIS A 183 -22.61 -14.62 15.28
N LYS A 184 -22.56 -15.94 15.13
CA LYS A 184 -21.29 -16.66 14.88
C LYS A 184 -20.60 -16.15 13.63
N SER A 185 -21.34 -15.90 12.55
CA SER A 185 -20.80 -15.34 11.30
C SER A 185 -20.25 -13.93 11.52
N VAL A 186 -20.95 -13.06 12.22
CA VAL A 186 -20.48 -11.72 12.60
C VAL A 186 -19.18 -11.77 13.41
N VAL A 187 -19.09 -12.66 14.39
CA VAL A 187 -17.89 -12.82 15.23
C VAL A 187 -16.69 -13.34 14.41
N ASN A 188 -16.93 -14.29 13.51
CA ASN A 188 -15.90 -14.83 12.64
C ASN A 188 -15.34 -13.74 11.68
N LEU A 189 -16.21 -12.97 11.02
CA LEU A 189 -15.82 -11.86 10.18
C LEU A 189 -15.07 -10.77 10.95
N ALA A 190 -15.49 -10.47 12.19
CA ALA A 190 -14.78 -9.54 13.06
C ALA A 190 -13.36 -10.03 13.43
N LYS A 191 -13.20 -11.34 13.69
CA LYS A 191 -11.88 -11.95 13.96
C LYS A 191 -10.99 -11.89 12.71
N LEU A 192 -11.55 -12.15 11.52
CA LEU A 192 -10.83 -12.04 10.24
C LEU A 192 -10.37 -10.61 10.01
N ASN A 193 -11.26 -9.63 10.12
CA ASN A 193 -10.91 -8.22 9.96
C ASN A 193 -9.82 -7.77 10.96
N LYS A 194 -9.85 -8.25 12.20
CA LYS A 194 -8.79 -7.98 13.18
C LYS A 194 -7.44 -8.55 12.75
N LYS A 195 -7.42 -9.76 12.16
CA LYS A 195 -6.20 -10.36 11.61
C LYS A 195 -5.68 -9.56 10.40
N LEU A 196 -6.57 -9.18 9.47
CA LEU A 196 -6.22 -8.36 8.31
C LEU A 196 -5.70 -6.98 8.73
N TYR A 197 -6.32 -6.35 9.72
CA TYR A 197 -5.86 -5.07 10.25
C TYR A 197 -4.43 -5.15 10.81
N LYS A 198 -4.08 -6.23 11.52
CA LYS A 198 -2.71 -6.43 12.00
C LYS A 198 -1.71 -6.58 10.83
N LYS A 199 -2.09 -7.31 9.76
CA LYS A 199 -1.26 -7.43 8.56
C LYS A 199 -1.06 -6.09 7.88
N VAL A 200 -2.14 -5.34 7.65
CA VAL A 200 -2.08 -3.99 7.06
C VAL A 200 -1.21 -3.06 7.90
N SER A 201 -1.33 -3.11 9.22
CA SER A 201 -0.49 -2.29 10.11
C SER A 201 1.01 -2.65 10.02
N ALA A 202 1.34 -3.94 9.89
CA ALA A 202 2.72 -4.38 9.70
C ALA A 202 3.29 -3.91 8.34
N LEU A 203 2.53 -4.12 7.26
CA LEU A 203 2.91 -3.68 5.92
C LEU A 203 3.02 -2.15 5.80
N MET A 204 2.17 -1.39 6.51
CA MET A 204 2.30 0.07 6.55
C MET A 204 3.61 0.52 7.23
N LYS A 205 4.05 -0.16 8.26
CA LYS A 205 5.36 0.12 8.89
C LYS A 205 6.50 -0.18 7.93
N GLU A 206 6.42 -1.30 7.20
CA GLU A 206 7.39 -1.68 6.18
C GLU A 206 7.42 -0.64 5.03
N ALA A 207 6.27 -0.25 4.50
CA ALA A 207 6.17 0.81 3.49
C ALA A 207 6.74 2.15 3.96
N SER A 208 6.53 2.51 5.22
CA SER A 208 7.11 3.70 5.84
C SER A 208 8.64 3.60 5.94
N HIS A 209 9.16 2.44 6.34
CA HIS A 209 10.61 2.19 6.40
C HIS A 209 11.24 2.31 5.00
N LEU A 210 10.67 1.65 3.99
CA LEU A 210 11.13 1.76 2.60
C LEU A 210 11.09 3.20 2.07
N SER A 211 10.06 3.99 2.46
CA SER A 211 10.00 5.41 2.11
C SER A 211 11.13 6.20 2.74
N THR A 212 11.42 5.98 4.02
CA THR A 212 12.51 6.70 4.71
C THR A 212 13.89 6.33 4.17
N GLU A 213 14.09 5.08 3.74
CA GLU A 213 15.31 4.66 3.07
C GLU A 213 15.45 5.27 1.67
N ALA A 214 14.36 5.30 0.90
CA ALA A 214 14.34 5.97 -0.40
C ALA A 214 14.65 7.46 -0.28
N ASP A 215 14.14 8.14 0.75
CA ASP A 215 14.42 9.55 1.03
C ASP A 215 15.90 9.78 1.41
N LYS A 216 16.52 8.86 2.13
CA LYS A 216 17.98 8.91 2.41
C LYS A 216 18.78 8.79 1.12
N LYS A 217 18.44 7.80 0.26
CA LYS A 217 19.09 7.62 -1.04
C LYS A 217 18.88 8.82 -1.97
N HIS A 218 17.73 9.47 -1.89
CA HIS A 218 17.49 10.70 -2.63
C HIS A 218 18.39 11.85 -2.15
N LYS A 219 18.61 12.00 -0.85
CA LYS A 219 19.53 13.01 -0.31
C LYS A 219 20.96 12.73 -0.77
N GLU A 220 21.42 11.48 -0.68
CA GLU A 220 22.74 11.06 -1.16
C GLU A 220 22.90 11.38 -2.67
N PHE A 221 21.88 11.04 -3.48
CA PHE A 221 21.85 11.41 -4.90
C PHE A 221 22.02 12.91 -5.13
N VAL A 222 21.24 13.75 -4.42
CA VAL A 222 21.30 15.21 -4.55
C VAL A 222 22.68 15.75 -4.18
N ASP A 223 23.28 15.24 -3.12
CA ASP A 223 24.60 15.70 -2.65
C ASP A 223 25.73 15.30 -3.62
N ILE A 224 25.68 14.09 -4.14
CA ILE A 224 26.65 13.65 -5.17
C ILE A 224 26.43 14.42 -6.47
N ARG A 225 25.19 14.69 -6.85
CA ARG A 225 24.88 15.49 -8.04
C ARG A 225 25.46 16.91 -7.93
N LYS A 226 25.34 17.57 -6.76
CA LYS A 226 25.99 18.86 -6.51
C LYS A 226 27.50 18.79 -6.64
N LYS A 227 28.14 17.70 -6.15
CA LYS A 227 29.57 17.48 -6.34
C LYS A 227 29.94 17.34 -7.82
N ALA A 228 29.14 16.62 -8.61
CA ALA A 228 29.34 16.48 -10.06
C ALA A 228 29.21 17.83 -10.77
N ASP A 229 28.20 18.63 -10.42
CA ASP A 229 27.99 19.98 -10.99
C ASP A 229 29.13 20.94 -10.66
N ASN A 230 29.67 20.89 -9.41
CA ASN A 230 30.85 21.66 -9.03
C ASN A 230 32.09 21.23 -9.85
N GLN A 231 32.28 19.93 -10.13
CA GLN A 231 33.37 19.48 -11.01
C GLN A 231 33.13 19.88 -12.47
N HIS A 232 31.87 19.91 -12.91
CA HIS A 232 31.54 20.40 -14.23
C HIS A 232 31.87 21.88 -14.41
N SER A 233 31.52 22.73 -13.43
CA SER A 233 31.88 24.16 -13.46
C SER A 233 33.39 24.36 -13.53
N LYS A 234 34.17 23.65 -12.69
CA LYS A 234 35.63 23.66 -12.72
C LYS A 234 36.18 23.19 -14.08
N ALA A 235 35.59 22.14 -14.66
CA ALA A 235 35.98 21.66 -15.98
C ALA A 235 35.74 22.71 -17.06
N MET A 236 34.62 23.43 -16.99
CA MET A 236 34.31 24.51 -17.94
C MET A 236 35.29 25.67 -17.82
N GLU A 237 35.64 26.10 -16.61
CA GLU A 237 36.67 27.12 -16.36
C GLU A 237 38.03 26.71 -16.93
N MET A 238 38.45 25.46 -16.69
CA MET A 238 39.70 24.93 -17.26
C MET A 238 39.66 24.80 -18.78
N LEU A 239 38.49 24.48 -19.35
CA LEU A 239 38.32 24.45 -20.81
C LEU A 239 38.50 25.84 -21.42
N GLU A 240 37.98 26.87 -20.75
CA GLU A 240 38.14 28.25 -21.22
C GLU A 240 39.58 28.72 -21.12
N THR A 241 40.26 28.47 -20.01
CA THR A 241 41.71 28.73 -19.89
C THR A 241 42.53 27.97 -20.94
N LEU A 242 42.20 26.73 -21.25
CA LEU A 242 42.85 25.93 -22.27
C LEU A 242 42.60 26.51 -23.67
N ARG A 243 41.43 27.01 -23.97
CA ARG A 243 41.09 27.69 -25.22
C ARG A 243 41.91 28.99 -25.39
N THR A 244 42.02 29.80 -24.32
CA THR A 244 42.85 31.01 -24.38
C THR A 244 44.32 30.70 -24.59
N HIS A 245 44.92 29.75 -23.85
CA HIS A 245 46.30 29.33 -24.05
C HIS A 245 46.57 28.75 -25.46
N ARG A 246 45.65 27.97 -26.00
CA ARG A 246 45.77 27.46 -27.39
C ARG A 246 45.66 28.59 -28.41
N LYS A 247 44.80 29.60 -28.17
CA LYS A 247 44.66 30.75 -29.06
C LYS A 247 45.92 31.57 -29.07
N THR A 248 46.46 31.93 -27.91
CA THR A 248 47.70 32.67 -27.79
C THR A 248 48.92 31.95 -28.42
N ALA A 249 49.05 30.65 -28.13
CA ALA A 249 50.09 29.83 -28.72
C ALA A 249 50.00 29.74 -30.27
N ASN A 250 48.77 29.74 -30.80
CA ASN A 250 48.54 29.69 -32.25
C ASN A 250 48.83 31.07 -32.90
N GLU A 251 48.47 32.15 -32.24
CA GLU A 251 48.79 33.53 -32.64
C GLU A 251 50.34 33.74 -32.68
N GLU A 252 51.05 33.35 -31.63
CA GLU A 252 52.49 33.37 -31.60
C GLU A 252 53.15 32.55 -32.69
N ARG A 253 52.60 31.32 -32.93
CA ARG A 253 53.09 30.46 -34.03
C ARG A 253 52.88 31.11 -35.39
N GLN A 254 51.73 31.72 -35.61
CA GLN A 254 51.45 32.44 -36.85
C GLN A 254 52.36 33.65 -37.00
N ALA A 255 52.57 34.42 -35.94
CA ALA A 255 53.49 35.56 -35.94
C ALA A 255 54.94 35.15 -36.30
N ARG A 256 55.47 34.09 -35.64
CA ARG A 256 56.80 33.49 -35.99
C ARG A 256 56.86 33.03 -37.43
N TRP A 257 55.81 32.42 -37.92
CA TRP A 257 55.77 31.92 -39.31
C TRP A 257 55.72 33.10 -40.30
N LYS A 258 55.02 34.18 -39.98
CA LYS A 258 55.04 35.44 -40.79
C LYS A 258 56.44 36.03 -40.84
N VAL A 259 57.13 36.14 -39.71
CA VAL A 259 58.50 36.68 -39.64
C VAL A 259 59.47 35.81 -40.50
N VAL A 260 59.40 34.51 -40.38
CA VAL A 260 60.21 33.58 -41.23
C VAL A 260 59.89 33.71 -42.72
N LYS A 261 58.61 33.85 -43.03
CA LYS A 261 58.14 34.02 -44.41
C LYS A 261 58.63 35.34 -45.03
N ASP A 262 58.51 36.43 -44.21
CA ASP A 262 59.00 37.75 -44.66
C ASP A 262 60.52 37.79 -44.79
N HIS A 263 61.24 37.18 -43.84
CA HIS A 263 62.67 37.04 -43.90
C HIS A 263 63.10 36.22 -45.20
N ARG A 264 62.42 35.12 -45.47
CA ARG A 264 62.64 34.37 -46.70
C ARG A 264 62.36 35.17 -47.98
N LYS A 265 61.31 35.99 -47.98
CA LYS A 265 61.02 36.88 -49.12
C LYS A 265 62.08 37.98 -49.28
N ASN A 266 62.54 38.52 -48.15
CA ASN A 266 63.61 39.54 -48.21
C ASN A 266 64.93 38.93 -48.76
N ILE A 267 65.32 37.77 -48.25
CA ILE A 267 66.49 37.05 -48.73
C ILE A 267 66.32 36.72 -50.25
N LYS A 268 65.14 36.26 -50.67
CA LYS A 268 64.90 36.05 -52.10
C LYS A 268 65.03 37.34 -52.95
N LYS A 269 64.48 38.47 -52.42
CA LYS A 269 64.61 39.76 -53.11
C LYS A 269 66.06 40.22 -53.20
N GLU A 270 66.85 40.05 -52.14
CA GLU A 270 68.25 40.38 -52.08
C GLU A 270 69.10 39.49 -52.99
N LEU A 271 68.80 38.19 -53.03
CA LEU A 271 69.52 37.21 -53.88
C LEU A 271 69.20 37.34 -55.36
N TYR A 272 67.94 37.74 -55.71
CA TYR A 272 67.52 37.81 -57.12
C TYR A 272 67.24 39.31 -57.53
N ASP A 273 67.86 40.27 -56.87
CA ASP A 273 67.80 41.66 -57.31
C ASP A 273 68.61 41.82 -58.58
N PRO A 274 68.01 42.12 -59.77
CA PRO A 274 68.68 42.12 -61.03
C PRO A 274 69.86 43.13 -61.07
N LYS A 275 69.73 44.28 -60.34
CA LYS A 275 70.77 45.25 -60.24
C LYS A 275 72.01 44.77 -59.48
N LYS A 276 71.83 43.96 -58.43
CA LYS A 276 72.94 43.38 -57.68
C LYS A 276 73.59 42.18 -58.42
N LEU A 277 72.76 41.39 -59.14
CA LEU A 277 73.26 40.30 -59.97
C LEU A 277 74.09 40.86 -61.14
N ASP A 278 73.63 41.91 -61.78
CA ASP A 278 74.41 42.59 -62.86
C ASP A 278 75.70 43.18 -62.28
N SER A 279 75.68 43.89 -61.11
CA SER A 279 76.91 44.41 -60.50
C SER A 279 77.90 43.27 -60.12
N VAL A 280 77.42 42.15 -59.54
CA VAL A 280 78.22 40.99 -59.15
C VAL A 280 78.78 40.31 -60.45
N ALA A 281 77.96 40.25 -61.49
CA ALA A 281 78.39 39.72 -62.76
C ALA A 281 79.44 40.66 -63.41
N ASP A 282 79.26 41.97 -63.36
CA ASP A 282 80.26 42.93 -63.87
C ASP A 282 81.55 42.93 -63.08
N ASP A 283 81.45 42.83 -61.71
CA ASP A 283 82.62 42.70 -60.82
C ASP A 283 83.35 41.37 -61.07
N ALA A 284 82.63 40.26 -61.28
CA ALA A 284 83.22 38.96 -61.65
C ALA A 284 83.88 38.98 -63.02
N LEU A 285 83.27 39.63 -64.04
CA LEU A 285 83.86 39.87 -65.34
C LEU A 285 85.14 40.71 -65.25
N GLN A 286 85.11 41.78 -64.42
CA GLN A 286 86.25 42.64 -64.21
C GLN A 286 87.41 41.90 -63.53
N GLN A 287 87.08 41.02 -62.52
CA GLN A 287 88.12 40.16 -61.93
C GLN A 287 88.67 39.09 -62.89
N LEU A 288 87.83 38.55 -63.76
CA LEU A 288 88.29 37.63 -64.82
C LEU A 288 89.26 38.34 -65.83
N MET A 289 88.92 39.56 -66.23
CA MET A 289 89.79 40.34 -67.17
C MET A 289 91.06 40.83 -66.49
N SER A 290 91.14 40.96 -65.19
CA SER A 290 92.36 41.29 -64.45
C SER A 290 93.24 40.06 -64.08
N GLY A 291 92.86 38.89 -64.47
CA GLY A 291 93.64 37.67 -64.19
C GLY A 291 93.47 37.05 -62.85
N GLY A 292 92.46 37.47 -62.06
CA GLY A 292 92.14 36.96 -60.71
C GLY A 292 91.34 35.64 -60.78
N LYS A 293 91.50 34.75 -59.76
CA LYS A 293 90.71 33.53 -59.59
C LYS A 293 89.40 33.90 -58.87
N ILE A 294 88.24 33.56 -59.48
CA ILE A 294 86.94 33.71 -58.81
C ILE A 294 86.74 32.51 -57.86
N ASN A 295 86.56 32.75 -56.56
CA ASN A 295 85.99 31.80 -55.58
C ASN A 295 84.49 31.92 -55.57
N LEU A 296 83.80 30.95 -56.21
CA LEU A 296 82.31 30.76 -56.13
C LEU A 296 81.90 30.20 -54.84
#